data_7676e0623d85ae973230074d12f71594
#
_entry.id   7676e0623d85ae973230074d12f71594
#
_cell.length_a   1.000
_cell.length_b   1.000
_cell.length_c   1.000
_cell.angle_alpha   90.00
_cell.angle_beta   90.00
_cell.angle_gamma   90.00
#
_symmetry.space_group_name_H-M   'P 1'
#
loop_
_entity.id
_entity.type
_entity.pdbx_description
1 polymer ?
#
loop_
_entity_poly.entity_id
_entity_poly.type
_entity_poly.pdbx_seq_one_letter_code
_entity_poly.pdbx_strand_id
1 'polypeptide(L)'
;MRFLTAGLTVGLAFAATVPATAMTLIYGEAGPNRGVRAEATQWFVDQVSEQSNGELTIDVNWGGALFSEKVAVQSIRDGVADMGSVIGVYFPQNMIAYGLADLPIPNPDPWVGMKATDKLMRENEQIRENLAAQNLVYIGTYTTSAVQVGCKGKTIETLEDVKGLKIRGVGAYGKVFHDLGATPVD
;
A
#
# COMPACT_ATOMS: atom_id res chain seq x y z
N MET A 1 65.18 -11.02 49.98
CA MET A 1 64.35 -10.21 49.03
C MET A 1 63.63 -11.15 48.09
N ARG A 2 62.30 -11.32 48.28
CA ARG A 2 61.45 -12.16 47.44
C ARG A 2 60.61 -11.25 46.55
N PHE A 3 60.82 -11.25 45.22
CA PHE A 3 59.99 -10.55 44.24
C PHE A 3 58.78 -11.41 43.91
N LEU A 4 57.57 -10.90 44.24
CA LEU A 4 56.32 -11.45 43.77
C LEU A 4 56.01 -10.81 42.39
N THR A 5 56.02 -11.61 41.34
CA THR A 5 55.50 -11.21 40.03
C THR A 5 53.98 -11.47 40.02
N ALA A 6 53.16 -10.41 40.00
CA ALA A 6 51.73 -10.51 39.78
C ALA A 6 51.46 -10.59 38.28
N GLY A 7 50.97 -11.72 37.82
CA GLY A 7 50.51 -11.92 36.44
C GLY A 7 49.10 -11.35 36.23
N LEU A 8 49.00 -10.37 35.34
CA LEU A 8 47.72 -9.75 34.91
C LEU A 8 47.09 -10.60 33.80
N THR A 9 46.09 -11.40 34.11
CA THR A 9 45.30 -12.16 33.11
C THR A 9 44.21 -11.24 32.55
N VAL A 10 44.41 -10.78 31.31
CA VAL A 10 43.37 -10.06 30.54
C VAL A 10 42.41 -11.09 29.98
N GLY A 11 41.21 -11.19 30.56
CA GLY A 11 40.15 -12.02 30.05
C GLY A 11 39.52 -11.35 28.80
N LEU A 12 39.72 -11.93 27.61
CA LEU A 12 38.96 -11.56 26.41
C LEU A 12 37.51 -12.04 26.57
N ALA A 13 36.57 -11.10 26.82
CA ALA A 13 35.16 -11.41 26.75
C ALA A 13 34.75 -11.53 25.27
N PHE A 14 34.55 -12.76 24.79
CA PHE A 14 33.87 -13.01 23.50
C PHE A 14 32.41 -12.62 23.66
N ALA A 15 32.00 -11.49 23.11
CA ALA A 15 30.60 -11.18 22.91
C ALA A 15 30.05 -12.18 21.87
N ALA A 16 29.26 -13.14 22.31
CA ALA A 16 28.52 -14.04 21.43
C ALA A 16 27.45 -13.15 20.70
N THR A 17 27.69 -12.86 19.44
CA THR A 17 26.65 -12.28 18.56
C THR A 17 25.62 -13.37 18.31
N VAL A 18 24.47 -13.27 18.98
CA VAL A 18 23.29 -14.09 18.65
C VAL A 18 22.88 -13.66 17.22
N PRO A 19 22.83 -14.58 16.24
CA PRO A 19 22.33 -14.25 14.92
C PRO A 19 20.88 -13.76 15.05
N ALA A 20 20.59 -12.54 14.62
CA ALA A 20 19.23 -12.07 14.49
C ALA A 20 18.52 -13.01 13.52
N THR A 21 17.41 -13.61 13.94
CA THR A 21 16.58 -14.44 13.05
C THR A 21 15.93 -13.49 12.04
N ALA A 22 16.23 -13.66 10.75
CA ALA A 22 15.61 -12.90 9.69
C ALA A 22 14.07 -13.03 9.77
N MET A 23 13.36 -11.91 9.74
CA MET A 23 11.90 -11.86 9.73
C MET A 23 11.42 -11.72 8.30
N THR A 24 10.47 -12.56 7.89
CA THR A 24 9.80 -12.42 6.60
C THR A 24 8.37 -11.95 6.81
N LEU A 25 8.01 -10.80 6.20
CA LEU A 25 6.67 -10.27 6.17
C LEU A 25 5.94 -10.74 4.91
N ILE A 26 4.68 -11.09 5.04
CA ILE A 26 3.82 -11.48 3.93
C ILE A 26 3.10 -10.25 3.39
N TYR A 27 3.30 -9.95 2.10
CA TYR A 27 2.65 -8.86 1.39
C TYR A 27 1.57 -9.40 0.45
N GLY A 28 0.34 -8.92 0.60
CA GLY A 28 -0.76 -9.21 -0.32
C GLY A 28 -0.89 -8.11 -1.38
N GLU A 29 -0.77 -8.48 -2.66
CA GLU A 29 -0.95 -7.59 -3.79
C GLU A 29 -2.02 -8.14 -4.75
N ALA A 30 -3.15 -7.43 -4.85
CA ALA A 30 -4.24 -7.84 -5.71
C ALA A 30 -3.93 -7.67 -7.21
N GLY A 31 -3.01 -6.78 -7.55
CA GLY A 31 -2.56 -6.56 -8.92
C GLY A 31 -1.58 -7.62 -9.41
N PRO A 32 -1.47 -7.79 -10.75
CA PRO A 32 -0.55 -8.75 -11.33
C PRO A 32 0.91 -8.31 -11.21
N ASN A 33 1.84 -9.25 -11.17
CA ASN A 33 3.28 -9.01 -11.19
C ASN A 33 3.74 -8.55 -12.59
N ARG A 34 3.35 -7.33 -12.98
CA ARG A 34 3.78 -6.71 -14.23
C ARG A 34 3.56 -5.19 -14.22
N GLY A 35 4.39 -4.49 -15.02
CA GLY A 35 4.33 -3.04 -15.21
C GLY A 35 4.89 -2.25 -14.05
N VAL A 36 4.89 -0.93 -14.19
CA VAL A 36 5.59 0.02 -13.32
C VAL A 36 5.22 -0.12 -11.83
N ARG A 37 3.96 -0.45 -11.52
CA ARG A 37 3.55 -0.68 -10.12
C ARG A 37 4.26 -1.89 -9.51
N ALA A 38 4.33 -2.99 -10.25
CA ALA A 38 5.04 -4.18 -9.77
C ALA A 38 6.54 -3.92 -9.61
N GLU A 39 7.14 -3.20 -10.55
CA GLU A 39 8.55 -2.78 -10.48
C GLU A 39 8.81 -1.90 -9.25
N ALA A 40 7.93 -0.94 -8.97
CA ALA A 40 8.03 -0.08 -7.79
C ALA A 40 7.86 -0.87 -6.48
N THR A 41 6.94 -1.82 -6.44
CA THR A 41 6.76 -2.71 -5.28
C THR A 41 7.99 -3.59 -5.08
N GLN A 42 8.54 -4.17 -6.14
CA GLN A 42 9.74 -5.00 -6.06
C GLN A 42 10.95 -4.17 -5.60
N TRP A 43 11.11 -2.96 -6.15
CA TRP A 43 12.17 -2.05 -5.68
C TRP A 43 12.05 -1.75 -4.17
N PHE A 44 10.84 -1.50 -3.68
CA PHE A 44 10.61 -1.29 -2.24
C PHE A 44 11.03 -2.51 -1.43
N VAL A 45 10.64 -3.70 -1.84
CA VAL A 45 10.98 -4.97 -1.19
C VAL A 45 12.51 -5.18 -1.13
N ASP A 46 13.16 -4.94 -2.26
CA ASP A 46 14.63 -5.08 -2.37
C ASP A 46 15.33 -4.07 -1.44
N GLN A 47 14.85 -2.81 -1.39
CA GLN A 47 15.40 -1.79 -0.51
C GLN A 47 15.21 -2.12 0.98
N VAL A 48 14.09 -2.71 1.37
CA VAL A 48 13.87 -3.17 2.76
C VAL A 48 14.88 -4.24 3.13
N SER A 49 15.09 -5.23 2.26
CA SER A 49 16.07 -6.29 2.49
C SER A 49 17.50 -5.75 2.54
N GLU A 50 17.88 -4.89 1.60
CA GLU A 50 19.21 -4.29 1.54
C GLU A 50 19.52 -3.43 2.78
N GLN A 51 18.60 -2.51 3.12
CA GLN A 51 18.81 -1.57 4.23
C GLN A 51 18.74 -2.23 5.61
N SER A 52 18.08 -3.38 5.72
CA SER A 52 18.07 -4.20 6.94
C SER A 52 19.19 -5.22 7.00
N ASN A 53 20.12 -5.25 6.03
CA ASN A 53 21.13 -6.28 5.88
C ASN A 53 20.55 -7.71 5.88
N GLY A 54 19.34 -7.88 5.32
CA GLY A 54 18.63 -9.16 5.27
C GLY A 54 17.93 -9.57 6.56
N GLU A 55 17.94 -8.73 7.60
CA GLU A 55 17.18 -9.02 8.84
C GLU A 55 15.67 -8.94 8.62
N LEU A 56 15.22 -8.15 7.63
CA LEU A 56 13.82 -8.03 7.24
C LEU A 56 13.68 -8.32 5.74
N THR A 57 12.79 -9.24 5.40
CA THR A 57 12.44 -9.57 4.01
C THR A 57 10.93 -9.50 3.81
N ILE A 58 10.49 -9.33 2.57
CA ILE A 58 9.07 -9.26 2.23
C ILE A 58 8.79 -10.25 1.11
N ASP A 59 7.84 -11.16 1.35
CA ASP A 59 7.34 -12.11 0.34
C ASP A 59 6.04 -11.57 -0.28
N VAL A 60 6.08 -11.22 -1.58
CA VAL A 60 4.96 -10.60 -2.28
C VAL A 60 4.10 -11.64 -2.98
N ASN A 61 2.85 -11.75 -2.56
CA ASN A 61 1.84 -12.62 -3.14
C ASN A 61 0.96 -11.84 -4.13
N TRP A 62 1.28 -12.00 -5.42
CA TRP A 62 0.69 -11.24 -6.52
C TRP A 62 -0.66 -11.79 -7.01
N GLY A 63 -1.39 -10.94 -7.76
CA GLY A 63 -2.57 -11.34 -8.51
C GLY A 63 -3.79 -11.70 -7.67
N GLY A 64 -3.86 -11.20 -6.45
CA GLY A 64 -4.96 -11.50 -5.54
C GLY A 64 -4.89 -12.91 -4.94
N ALA A 65 -3.71 -13.52 -4.89
CA ALA A 65 -3.53 -14.88 -4.36
C ALA A 65 -3.98 -15.02 -2.89
N LEU A 66 -3.79 -13.97 -2.08
CA LEU A 66 -4.24 -13.96 -0.68
C LEU A 66 -5.60 -13.31 -0.50
N PHE A 67 -5.86 -12.20 -1.20
CA PHE A 67 -7.12 -11.46 -1.11
C PHE A 67 -7.33 -10.56 -2.33
N SER A 68 -8.57 -10.21 -2.59
CA SER A 68 -8.94 -9.19 -3.59
C SER A 68 -8.86 -7.78 -2.99
N GLU A 69 -8.79 -6.76 -3.85
CA GLU A 69 -8.79 -5.35 -3.44
C GLU A 69 -10.00 -4.97 -2.56
N LYS A 70 -11.16 -5.58 -2.80
CA LYS A 70 -12.40 -5.30 -2.05
C LYS A 70 -12.33 -5.70 -0.57
N VAL A 71 -11.43 -6.59 -0.18
CA VAL A 71 -11.29 -7.08 1.20
C VAL A 71 -9.88 -6.89 1.78
N ALA A 72 -9.03 -6.13 1.09
CA ALA A 72 -7.63 -5.94 1.47
C ALA A 72 -7.47 -5.43 2.92
N VAL A 73 -8.20 -4.38 3.30
CA VAL A 73 -8.15 -3.80 4.65
C VAL A 73 -8.50 -4.85 5.71
N GLN A 74 -9.60 -5.60 5.49
CA GLN A 74 -10.02 -6.62 6.43
C GLN A 74 -9.00 -7.76 6.53
N SER A 75 -8.46 -8.20 5.39
CA SER A 75 -7.48 -9.29 5.33
C SER A 75 -6.18 -8.96 6.06
N ILE A 76 -5.68 -7.72 5.92
CA ILE A 76 -4.50 -7.27 6.66
C ILE A 76 -4.81 -7.20 8.16
N ARG A 77 -5.96 -6.64 8.54
CA ARG A 77 -6.37 -6.58 9.95
C ARG A 77 -6.48 -7.95 10.60
N ASP A 78 -6.96 -8.93 9.87
CA ASP A 78 -7.18 -10.30 10.35
C ASP A 78 -5.91 -11.16 10.27
N GLY A 79 -4.79 -10.59 9.79
CA GLY A 79 -3.50 -11.28 9.73
C GLY A 79 -3.39 -12.32 8.61
N VAL A 80 -4.22 -12.20 7.55
CA VAL A 80 -4.05 -13.01 6.32
C VAL A 80 -2.73 -12.65 5.63
N ALA A 81 -2.35 -11.38 5.74
CA ALA A 81 -1.03 -10.87 5.38
C ALA A 81 -0.59 -9.82 6.40
N ASP A 82 0.72 -9.64 6.57
CA ASP A 82 1.28 -8.63 7.45
C ASP A 82 1.13 -7.21 6.87
N MET A 83 1.09 -7.12 5.55
CA MET A 83 0.98 -5.86 4.81
C MET A 83 0.37 -6.09 3.41
N GLY A 84 0.03 -5.00 2.72
CA GLY A 84 -0.49 -5.11 1.36
C GLY A 84 -0.91 -3.78 0.75
N SER A 85 -1.23 -3.81 -0.54
CA SER A 85 -1.81 -2.69 -1.25
C SER A 85 -3.27 -2.46 -0.83
N VAL A 86 -3.59 -1.21 -0.53
CA VAL A 86 -4.96 -0.76 -0.27
C VAL A 86 -5.30 0.38 -1.22
N ILE A 87 -6.36 0.24 -2.00
CA ILE A 87 -6.87 1.28 -2.89
C ILE A 87 -8.10 1.91 -2.24
N GLY A 88 -8.00 3.18 -1.85
CA GLY A 88 -8.99 3.88 -1.02
C GLY A 88 -10.41 3.87 -1.56
N VAL A 89 -10.57 3.91 -2.89
CA VAL A 89 -11.89 3.92 -3.55
C VAL A 89 -12.75 2.69 -3.23
N TYR A 90 -12.16 1.57 -2.80
CA TYR A 90 -12.90 0.38 -2.38
C TYR A 90 -13.42 0.47 -0.94
N PHE A 91 -12.94 1.43 -0.15
CA PHE A 91 -13.24 1.55 1.28
C PHE A 91 -13.78 2.94 1.67
N PRO A 92 -14.83 3.44 1.00
CA PRO A 92 -15.30 4.82 1.17
C PRO A 92 -15.81 5.12 2.59
N GLN A 93 -16.15 4.11 3.39
CA GLN A 93 -16.65 4.30 4.75
C GLN A 93 -15.57 4.14 5.82
N ASN A 94 -14.61 3.25 5.61
CA ASN A 94 -13.62 2.89 6.63
C ASN A 94 -12.30 3.67 6.46
N MET A 95 -12.05 4.15 5.24
CA MET A 95 -10.79 4.80 4.84
C MET A 95 -11.06 6.18 4.20
N ILE A 96 -11.99 6.96 4.77
CA ILE A 96 -12.49 8.22 4.19
C ILE A 96 -11.33 9.17 3.84
N ALA A 97 -10.40 9.38 4.75
CA ALA A 97 -9.27 10.29 4.53
C ALA A 97 -8.31 9.77 3.45
N TYR A 98 -8.12 8.44 3.36
CA TYR A 98 -7.31 7.82 2.32
C TYR A 98 -7.97 7.94 0.94
N GLY A 99 -9.30 7.87 0.91
CA GLY A 99 -10.10 8.05 -0.31
C GLY A 99 -10.07 9.48 -0.89
N LEU A 100 -9.56 10.48 -0.16
CA LEU A 100 -9.40 11.85 -0.69
C LEU A 100 -8.48 11.89 -1.92
N ALA A 101 -7.48 11.02 -1.97
CA ALA A 101 -6.57 10.92 -3.11
C ALA A 101 -7.24 10.33 -4.38
N ASP A 102 -8.37 9.63 -4.21
CA ASP A 102 -9.14 9.02 -5.29
C ASP A 102 -10.29 9.91 -5.80
N LEU A 103 -10.45 11.11 -5.25
CA LEU A 103 -11.47 12.05 -5.73
C LEU A 103 -11.16 12.53 -7.14
N PRO A 104 -12.19 12.78 -7.97
CA PRO A 104 -12.04 13.27 -9.35
C PRO A 104 -11.71 14.79 -9.36
N ILE A 105 -10.59 15.13 -8.74
CA ILE A 105 -10.06 16.51 -8.71
C ILE A 105 -8.86 16.63 -9.64
N PRO A 106 -8.64 17.80 -10.26
CA PRO A 106 -7.46 18.00 -11.08
C PRO A 106 -6.17 17.77 -10.28
N ASN A 107 -5.37 16.83 -10.74
CA ASN A 107 -4.01 16.58 -10.22
C ASN A 107 -3.05 16.53 -11.42
N PRO A 108 -2.61 17.68 -11.92
CA PRO A 108 -1.81 17.75 -13.13
C PRO A 108 -0.41 17.16 -12.96
N ASP A 109 0.08 17.09 -11.72
CA ASP A 109 1.37 16.49 -11.39
C ASP A 109 1.19 15.35 -10.38
N PRO A 110 1.25 14.08 -10.84
CA PRO A 110 1.10 12.91 -9.97
C PRO A 110 2.11 12.88 -8.83
N TRP A 111 3.33 13.40 -9.03
CA TRP A 111 4.35 13.48 -7.97
C TRP A 111 3.90 14.39 -6.82
N VAL A 112 3.36 15.57 -7.15
CA VAL A 112 2.83 16.50 -6.14
C VAL A 112 1.69 15.86 -5.38
N GLY A 113 0.75 15.22 -6.06
CA GLY A 113 -0.36 14.50 -5.45
C GLY A 113 0.10 13.38 -4.51
N MET A 114 1.07 12.58 -4.95
CA MET A 114 1.65 11.53 -4.14
C MET A 114 2.32 12.08 -2.87
N LYS A 115 3.15 13.13 -3.01
CA LYS A 115 3.81 13.78 -1.86
C LYS A 115 2.82 14.40 -0.88
N ALA A 116 1.75 15.02 -1.40
CA ALA A 116 0.71 15.60 -0.56
C ALA A 116 -0.04 14.52 0.24
N THR A 117 -0.38 13.40 -0.41
CA THR A 117 -1.02 12.25 0.25
C THR A 117 -0.10 11.64 1.30
N ASP A 118 1.17 11.39 0.97
CA ASP A 118 2.15 10.83 1.91
C ASP A 118 2.31 11.74 3.14
N LYS A 119 2.43 13.04 2.93
CA LYS A 119 2.51 14.01 4.02
C LYS A 119 1.25 14.00 4.90
N LEU A 120 0.07 14.02 4.28
CA LEU A 120 -1.20 13.98 5.00
C LEU A 120 -1.31 12.72 5.87
N MET A 121 -0.99 11.55 5.31
CA MET A 121 -1.08 10.27 6.01
C MET A 121 -0.10 10.16 7.18
N ARG A 122 1.09 10.78 7.06
CA ARG A 122 2.12 10.73 8.12
C ARG A 122 1.92 11.77 9.21
N GLU A 123 1.46 12.97 8.86
CA GLU A 123 1.45 14.11 9.78
C GLU A 123 0.09 14.36 10.45
N ASN A 124 -1.02 13.94 9.81
CA ASN A 124 -2.34 14.14 10.39
C ASN A 124 -2.64 13.13 11.52
N GLU A 125 -2.80 13.63 12.73
CA GLU A 125 -3.00 12.83 13.93
C GLU A 125 -4.30 12.00 13.86
N GLN A 126 -5.42 12.61 13.44
CA GLN A 126 -6.71 11.94 13.35
C GLN A 126 -6.69 10.77 12.36
N ILE A 127 -5.95 10.92 11.25
CA ILE A 127 -5.79 9.83 10.27
C ILE A 127 -4.98 8.69 10.88
N ARG A 128 -3.88 9.00 11.56
CA ARG A 128 -3.04 7.98 12.21
C ARG A 128 -3.78 7.25 13.31
N GLU A 129 -4.56 7.95 14.13
CA GLU A 129 -5.42 7.37 15.16
C GLU A 129 -6.51 6.47 14.56
N ASN A 130 -7.15 6.90 13.46
CA ASN A 130 -8.15 6.11 12.76
C ASN A 130 -7.56 4.81 12.19
N LEU A 131 -6.35 4.85 11.63
CA LEU A 131 -5.65 3.65 11.17
C LEU A 131 -5.27 2.75 12.35
N ALA A 132 -4.69 3.31 13.41
CA ALA A 132 -4.31 2.56 14.60
C ALA A 132 -5.50 1.87 15.27
N ALA A 133 -6.68 2.53 15.32
CA ALA A 133 -7.92 1.94 15.82
C ALA A 133 -8.40 0.73 14.98
N GLN A 134 -7.89 0.59 13.76
CA GLN A 134 -8.12 -0.53 12.87
C GLN A 134 -6.95 -1.52 12.82
N ASN A 135 -5.96 -1.41 13.70
CA ASN A 135 -4.71 -2.18 13.71
C ASN A 135 -3.92 -2.03 12.39
N LEU A 136 -3.96 -0.83 11.80
CA LEU A 136 -3.26 -0.51 10.57
C LEU A 136 -2.21 0.57 10.80
N VAL A 137 -1.10 0.47 10.07
CA VAL A 137 -0.06 1.49 10.01
C VAL A 137 0.19 1.85 8.54
N TYR A 138 0.26 3.14 8.26
CA TYR A 138 0.62 3.63 6.95
C TYR A 138 2.13 3.51 6.71
N ILE A 139 2.52 2.89 5.62
CA ILE A 139 3.93 2.71 5.24
C ILE A 139 4.31 3.69 4.13
N GLY A 140 3.53 3.77 3.08
CA GLY A 140 3.80 4.63 1.94
C GLY A 140 2.65 4.65 0.95
N THR A 141 2.75 5.47 -0.07
CA THR A 141 1.77 5.54 -1.15
C THR A 141 2.46 5.50 -2.52
N TYR A 142 1.73 5.07 -3.50
CA TYR A 142 2.04 5.23 -4.90
C TYR A 142 0.89 5.94 -5.60
N THR A 143 1.13 6.46 -6.77
CA THR A 143 0.07 7.06 -7.60
C THR A 143 0.00 6.37 -8.95
N THR A 144 -1.16 6.44 -9.56
CA THR A 144 -1.38 6.00 -10.93
C THR A 144 -1.68 7.21 -11.82
N SER A 145 -1.66 7.01 -13.14
CA SER A 145 -2.19 8.02 -14.07
C SER A 145 -3.69 8.22 -13.85
N ALA A 146 -4.22 9.31 -14.42
CA ALA A 146 -5.64 9.61 -14.37
C ALA A 146 -6.50 8.42 -14.84
N VAL A 147 -7.63 8.22 -14.16
CA VAL A 147 -8.61 7.20 -14.55
C VAL A 147 -9.21 7.57 -15.91
N GLN A 148 -9.27 6.61 -16.80
CA GLN A 148 -9.80 6.77 -18.15
C GLN A 148 -11.05 5.91 -18.32
N VAL A 149 -11.96 6.37 -19.19
CA VAL A 149 -13.14 5.60 -19.59
C VAL A 149 -12.82 4.89 -20.91
N GLY A 150 -12.83 3.57 -20.88
CA GLY A 150 -12.70 2.75 -22.09
C GLY A 150 -14.04 2.17 -22.51
N CYS A 151 -14.42 2.35 -23.77
CA CYS A 151 -15.64 1.81 -24.34
C CYS A 151 -15.38 0.84 -25.51
N LYS A 152 -16.19 -0.21 -25.61
CA LYS A 152 -16.17 -1.10 -26.77
C LYS A 152 -17.33 -0.77 -27.69
N GLY A 153 -17.01 -0.35 -28.94
CA GLY A 153 -18.00 -0.12 -29.98
C GLY A 153 -18.88 1.13 -29.78
N LYS A 154 -18.49 2.03 -28.89
CA LYS A 154 -19.15 3.32 -28.66
C LYS A 154 -18.12 4.39 -28.36
N THR A 155 -18.40 5.62 -28.76
CA THR A 155 -17.68 6.82 -28.35
C THR A 155 -18.58 7.61 -27.39
N ILE A 156 -18.01 8.15 -26.32
CA ILE A 156 -18.65 9.05 -25.39
C ILE A 156 -18.07 10.43 -25.66
N GLU A 157 -18.88 11.35 -26.17
CA GLU A 157 -18.50 12.72 -26.47
C GLU A 157 -19.24 13.71 -25.56
N THR A 158 -20.40 13.31 -25.07
CA THR A 158 -21.27 14.13 -24.22
C THR A 158 -21.71 13.37 -22.97
N LEU A 159 -22.24 14.08 -21.97
CA LEU A 159 -22.82 13.45 -20.78
C LEU A 159 -24.07 12.63 -21.10
N GLU A 160 -24.80 13.00 -22.15
CA GLU A 160 -25.97 12.28 -22.63
C GLU A 160 -25.62 10.87 -23.12
N ASP A 161 -24.43 10.70 -23.70
CA ASP A 161 -23.97 9.40 -24.20
C ASP A 161 -23.74 8.38 -23.09
N VAL A 162 -23.62 8.86 -21.85
CA VAL A 162 -23.46 8.01 -20.64
C VAL A 162 -24.77 7.37 -20.21
N LYS A 163 -25.92 8.01 -20.50
CA LYS A 163 -27.22 7.54 -20.03
C LYS A 163 -27.57 6.13 -20.57
N GLY A 164 -27.99 5.27 -19.67
CA GLY A 164 -28.37 3.88 -19.98
C GLY A 164 -27.19 2.93 -20.29
N LEU A 165 -25.96 3.40 -20.23
CA LEU A 165 -24.80 2.51 -20.39
C LEU A 165 -24.61 1.63 -19.16
N LYS A 166 -24.14 0.40 -19.38
CA LYS A 166 -23.58 -0.44 -18.32
C LYS A 166 -22.10 -0.11 -18.19
N ILE A 167 -21.71 0.43 -17.03
CA ILE A 167 -20.33 0.88 -16.78
C ILE A 167 -19.76 0.15 -15.56
N ARG A 168 -18.61 -0.48 -15.74
CA ARG A 168 -17.85 -1.00 -14.63
C ARG A 168 -17.18 0.19 -13.93
N GLY A 169 -17.58 0.47 -12.69
CA GLY A 169 -17.01 1.50 -11.87
C GLY A 169 -17.15 1.16 -10.40
N VAL A 170 -16.07 1.31 -9.64
CA VAL A 170 -16.05 0.96 -8.22
C VAL A 170 -16.13 2.21 -7.34
N GLY A 171 -16.71 2.08 -6.15
CA GLY A 171 -16.78 3.14 -5.14
C GLY A 171 -17.33 4.45 -5.70
N ALA A 172 -16.59 5.54 -5.53
CA ALA A 172 -16.97 6.86 -5.97
C ALA A 172 -17.18 6.97 -7.48
N TYR A 173 -16.40 6.26 -8.30
CA TYR A 173 -16.56 6.26 -9.76
C TYR A 173 -17.89 5.65 -10.19
N GLY A 174 -18.28 4.51 -9.59
CA GLY A 174 -19.58 3.91 -9.84
C GLY A 174 -20.74 4.87 -9.51
N LYS A 175 -20.62 5.58 -8.37
CA LYS A 175 -21.62 6.57 -7.97
C LYS A 175 -21.73 7.73 -8.98
N VAL A 176 -20.62 8.31 -9.41
CA VAL A 176 -20.62 9.40 -10.40
C VAL A 176 -21.33 8.97 -11.68
N PHE A 177 -21.02 7.80 -12.23
CA PHE A 177 -21.66 7.30 -13.43
C PHE A 177 -23.14 6.97 -13.23
N HIS A 178 -23.51 6.47 -12.05
CA HIS A 178 -24.91 6.28 -11.68
C HIS A 178 -25.68 7.59 -11.69
N ASP A 179 -25.13 8.64 -11.09
CA ASP A 179 -25.75 9.98 -11.02
C ASP A 179 -25.87 10.61 -12.42
N LEU A 180 -25.01 10.23 -13.37
CA LEU A 180 -25.09 10.59 -14.78
C LEU A 180 -26.06 9.72 -15.60
N GLY A 181 -26.76 8.79 -14.98
CA GLY A 181 -27.77 7.93 -15.61
C GLY A 181 -27.25 6.62 -16.21
N ALA A 182 -26.01 6.23 -15.91
CA ALA A 182 -25.52 4.91 -16.24
C ALA A 182 -25.95 3.85 -15.20
N THR A 183 -25.82 2.59 -15.55
CA THR A 183 -26.00 1.44 -14.64
C THR A 183 -24.63 0.90 -14.27
N PRO A 184 -24.14 1.11 -13.03
CA PRO A 184 -22.90 0.50 -12.56
C PRO A 184 -23.02 -1.02 -12.54
N VAL A 185 -21.95 -1.71 -12.95
CA VAL A 185 -21.80 -3.16 -12.87
C VAL A 185 -20.44 -3.48 -12.26
N ASP A 186 -20.34 -4.60 -11.55
CA ASP A 186 -19.10 -5.10 -10.95
C ASP A 186 -18.14 -5.75 -11.95
#